data_69ecb293eda3d1a0182f9b38d4bd57e7
#
_entry.id   69ecb293eda3d1a0182f9b38d4bd57e7
#
_cell.length_a   1.000
_cell.length_b   1.000
_cell.length_c   1.000
_cell.angle_alpha   90.00
_cell.angle_beta   90.00
_cell.angle_gamma   90.00
#
_symmetry.space_group_name_H-M   'P 1'
#
loop_
_entity.id
_entity.type
_entity.pdbx_description
1 polymer ?
#
loop_
_entity_poly.entity_id
_entity_poly.type
_entity_poly.pdbx_seq_one_letter_code
_entity_poly.pdbx_strand_id
1 'polypeptide(L)'
;MKITIIGSGTSTGVPQIGCTCEVCSSANPKDKRLRASALIETEDARILIDCGPDFREQMMHLPFKAIDGVLITHEHYDHVGGLDDLRPFCRFGSVPVFAEAGVAQALRLRMPYCFAEHRYPGVPDISLQVVEVNCSFRIHQTEVFPLRVMHGKLPIVGYRIGKMAYITDMLTLPDDSLQQLAGLDVLVVNALRQAPHHTHQTLQEALEVARLVGSKETYFIHMSHDMGLHDEVNRLLPAHVQLAYDGMEICL
;
A
#
# COMPACT_ATOMS: atom_id res chain seq x y z
N MET A 1 -9.97 -10.26 10.85
CA MET A 1 -9.02 -9.23 10.36
C MET A 1 -9.82 -8.18 9.60
N LYS A 2 -9.50 -6.89 9.77
CA LYS A 2 -10.10 -5.79 8.98
C LYS A 2 -9.00 -5.08 8.19
N ILE A 3 -9.28 -4.83 6.91
CA ILE A 3 -8.42 -4.08 6.00
C ILE A 3 -9.17 -2.79 5.65
N THR A 4 -8.57 -1.63 5.87
CA THR A 4 -9.10 -0.35 5.41
C THR A 4 -8.17 0.19 4.32
N ILE A 5 -8.66 0.35 3.09
CA ILE A 5 -7.93 1.03 2.03
C ILE A 5 -7.99 2.53 2.32
N ILE A 6 -6.89 3.12 2.76
CA ILE A 6 -6.85 4.54 3.12
C ILE A 6 -6.36 5.43 1.98
N GLY A 7 -5.86 4.82 0.91
CA GLY A 7 -5.53 5.45 -0.35
C GLY A 7 -5.52 4.43 -1.47
N SER A 8 -6.21 4.73 -2.57
CA SER A 8 -6.39 3.82 -3.71
C SER A 8 -5.76 4.34 -5.01
N GLY A 9 -5.16 5.54 -4.98
CA GLY A 9 -4.61 6.23 -6.13
C GLY A 9 -3.11 6.03 -6.33
N THR A 10 -2.68 6.31 -7.55
CA THR A 10 -1.28 6.31 -7.99
C THR A 10 -0.48 7.50 -7.40
N SER A 11 0.80 7.59 -7.74
CA SER A 11 1.76 8.59 -7.24
C SER A 11 1.34 10.05 -7.38
N THR A 12 0.50 10.39 -8.36
CA THR A 12 -0.02 11.77 -8.55
C THR A 12 -1.32 12.03 -7.79
N GLY A 13 -1.96 11.00 -7.25
CA GLY A 13 -3.32 11.06 -6.73
C GLY A 13 -4.36 11.33 -7.82
N VAL A 14 -5.64 11.30 -7.47
CA VAL A 14 -6.76 11.69 -8.34
C VAL A 14 -7.69 12.59 -7.53
N PRO A 15 -7.99 13.82 -7.98
CA PRO A 15 -7.59 14.42 -9.26
C PRO A 15 -6.10 14.75 -9.34
N GLN A 16 -5.54 14.61 -10.53
CA GLN A 16 -4.18 15.04 -10.80
C GLN A 16 -4.14 16.57 -10.95
N ILE A 17 -3.10 17.20 -10.43
CA ILE A 17 -2.92 18.66 -10.49
C ILE A 17 -2.97 19.14 -11.95
N GLY A 18 -3.86 20.10 -12.22
CA GLY A 18 -4.03 20.70 -13.55
C GLY A 18 -4.82 19.85 -14.55
N CYS A 19 -5.27 18.65 -14.19
CA CYS A 19 -6.09 17.81 -15.07
C CYS A 19 -7.57 18.17 -14.97
N THR A 20 -8.24 18.28 -16.13
CA THR A 20 -9.68 18.60 -16.25
C THR A 20 -10.46 17.47 -16.94
N CYS A 21 -9.90 16.26 -17.02
CA CYS A 21 -10.60 15.13 -17.59
C CYS A 21 -11.83 14.75 -16.77
N GLU A 22 -12.70 13.93 -17.33
CA GLU A 22 -13.95 13.48 -16.73
C GLU A 22 -13.75 12.93 -15.32
N VAL A 23 -12.76 12.05 -15.12
CA VAL A 23 -12.45 11.43 -13.82
C VAL A 23 -11.96 12.46 -12.81
N CYS A 24 -11.02 13.34 -13.19
CA CYS A 24 -10.51 14.38 -12.29
C CYS A 24 -11.57 15.42 -11.91
N SER A 25 -12.55 15.65 -12.78
CA SER A 25 -13.68 16.57 -12.59
C SER A 25 -14.91 15.92 -11.97
N SER A 26 -14.92 14.59 -11.79
CA SER A 26 -16.03 13.85 -11.22
C SER A 26 -16.40 14.34 -9.81
N ALA A 27 -17.69 14.39 -9.52
CA ALA A 27 -18.22 14.66 -8.18
C ALA A 27 -18.34 13.39 -7.31
N ASN A 28 -18.18 12.20 -7.90
CA ASN A 28 -18.21 10.95 -7.17
C ASN A 28 -16.99 10.83 -6.24
N PRO A 29 -17.19 10.66 -4.92
CA PRO A 29 -16.07 10.52 -3.98
C PRO A 29 -15.16 9.33 -4.28
N LYS A 30 -15.67 8.27 -4.92
CA LYS A 30 -14.87 7.10 -5.31
C LYS A 30 -13.88 7.38 -6.44
N ASP A 31 -14.03 8.50 -7.16
CA ASP A 31 -13.08 8.99 -8.15
C ASP A 31 -12.02 9.92 -7.54
N LYS A 32 -12.11 10.22 -6.24
CA LYS A 32 -11.07 10.95 -5.49
C LYS A 32 -10.20 9.92 -4.79
N ARG A 33 -8.89 9.95 -5.07
CA ARG A 33 -7.96 8.90 -4.63
C ARG A 33 -6.69 9.50 -4.08
N LEU A 34 -6.46 9.33 -2.80
CA LEU A 34 -5.18 9.58 -2.14
C LEU A 34 -4.17 8.48 -2.53
N ARG A 35 -2.86 8.75 -2.36
CA ARG A 35 -1.80 7.80 -2.70
C ARG A 35 -1.98 6.48 -1.96
N ALA A 36 -1.63 5.38 -2.65
CA ALA A 36 -1.91 4.02 -2.20
C ALA A 36 -1.35 3.72 -0.81
N SER A 37 -2.22 3.30 0.09
CA SER A 37 -1.89 2.85 1.44
C SER A 37 -3.07 2.06 2.02
N ALA A 38 -2.77 1.16 2.97
CA ALA A 38 -3.78 0.37 3.66
C ALA A 38 -3.49 0.25 5.15
N LEU A 39 -4.53 0.21 5.97
CA LEU A 39 -4.46 -0.07 7.39
C LEU A 39 -5.05 -1.45 7.66
N ILE A 40 -4.26 -2.33 8.26
CA ILE A 40 -4.65 -3.70 8.61
C ILE A 40 -4.82 -3.78 10.12
N GLU A 41 -5.99 -4.18 10.57
CA GLU A 41 -6.27 -4.40 12.00
C GLU A 41 -6.56 -5.90 12.21
N THR A 42 -5.69 -6.57 12.97
CA THR A 42 -5.87 -7.94 13.44
C THR A 42 -6.43 -7.94 14.86
N GLU A 43 -6.46 -9.09 15.54
CA GLU A 43 -6.88 -9.14 16.94
C GLU A 43 -5.91 -8.42 17.87
N ASP A 44 -4.61 -8.37 17.52
CA ASP A 44 -3.53 -7.92 18.40
C ASP A 44 -2.61 -6.87 17.77
N ALA A 45 -2.75 -6.56 16.47
CA ALA A 45 -1.87 -5.61 15.79
C ALA A 45 -2.64 -4.66 14.86
N ARG A 46 -2.14 -3.42 14.80
CA ARG A 46 -2.55 -2.38 13.86
C ARG A 46 -1.38 -2.01 12.97
N ILE A 47 -1.43 -2.44 11.71
CA ILE A 47 -0.32 -2.41 10.77
C ILE A 47 -0.67 -1.46 9.62
N LEU A 48 0.18 -0.48 9.36
CA LEU A 48 0.08 0.39 8.20
C LEU A 48 0.96 -0.18 7.08
N ILE A 49 0.45 -0.22 5.85
CA ILE A 49 1.24 -0.53 4.66
C ILE A 49 1.39 0.74 3.84
N ASP A 50 2.64 1.18 3.69
CA ASP A 50 3.08 2.45 3.13
C ASP A 50 2.55 3.69 3.87
N CYS A 51 3.38 4.72 3.90
CA CYS A 51 3.12 6.00 4.56
C CYS A 51 3.46 7.13 3.61
N GLY A 52 2.60 7.34 2.62
CA GLY A 52 2.74 8.36 1.58
C GLY A 52 2.45 9.78 2.08
N PRO A 53 2.60 10.80 1.23
CA PRO A 53 2.44 12.21 1.63
C PRO A 53 1.01 12.58 2.05
N ASP A 54 0.03 11.75 1.74
CA ASP A 54 -1.37 11.93 2.14
C ASP A 54 -1.70 11.32 3.52
N PHE A 55 -0.71 10.71 4.20
CA PHE A 55 -0.91 9.98 5.46
C PHE A 55 -1.67 10.81 6.51
N ARG A 56 -1.34 12.09 6.64
CA ARG A 56 -2.06 12.98 7.57
C ARG A 56 -3.56 13.03 7.26
N GLU A 57 -3.93 13.26 6.01
CA GLU A 57 -5.34 13.32 5.58
C GLU A 57 -6.02 11.96 5.78
N GLN A 58 -5.37 10.89 5.38
CA GLN A 58 -5.85 9.51 5.52
C GLN A 58 -6.18 9.16 6.97
N MET A 59 -5.33 9.57 7.92
CA MET A 59 -5.50 9.23 9.33
C MET A 59 -6.47 10.14 10.10
N MET A 60 -6.80 11.32 9.57
CA MET A 60 -7.74 12.26 10.23
C MET A 60 -9.15 11.69 10.39
N HIS A 61 -9.53 10.72 9.57
CA HIS A 61 -10.86 10.09 9.59
C HIS A 61 -10.90 8.77 10.37
N LEU A 62 -9.76 8.33 10.91
CA LEU A 62 -9.62 7.06 11.61
C LEU A 62 -9.40 7.26 13.11
N PRO A 63 -9.75 6.28 13.96
CA PRO A 63 -9.45 6.36 15.40
C PRO A 63 -7.96 6.54 15.66
N PHE A 64 -7.60 7.51 16.49
CA PHE A 64 -6.23 7.76 16.90
C PHE A 64 -5.77 6.71 17.93
N LYS A 65 -5.07 5.70 17.46
CA LYS A 65 -4.53 4.56 18.23
C LYS A 65 -3.09 4.32 17.83
N ALA A 66 -2.34 3.55 18.62
CA ALA A 66 -1.00 3.09 18.27
C ALA A 66 -0.97 2.45 16.87
N ILE A 67 0.15 2.58 16.19
CA ILE A 67 0.52 1.81 14.98
C ILE A 67 1.65 0.88 15.44
N ASP A 68 1.38 -0.42 15.41
CA ASP A 68 2.29 -1.46 15.90
C ASP A 68 3.39 -1.80 14.89
N GLY A 69 3.18 -1.42 13.62
CA GLY A 69 4.18 -1.53 12.56
C GLY A 69 3.77 -0.81 11.30
N VAL A 70 4.76 -0.22 10.63
CA VAL A 70 4.63 0.34 9.29
C VAL A 70 5.45 -0.53 8.35
N LEU A 71 4.81 -1.14 7.36
CA LEU A 71 5.45 -1.96 6.34
C LEU A 71 5.70 -1.10 5.10
N ILE A 72 6.95 -0.95 4.68
CA ILE A 72 7.30 -0.16 3.50
C ILE A 72 7.57 -1.11 2.33
N THR A 73 6.85 -0.91 1.23
CA THR A 73 7.01 -1.70 0.01
C THR A 73 8.26 -1.31 -0.76
N HIS A 74 8.51 -0.01 -0.92
CA HIS A 74 9.69 0.55 -1.58
C HIS A 74 9.87 2.04 -1.25
N GLU A 75 10.95 2.66 -1.76
CA GLU A 75 11.38 4.01 -1.35
C GLU A 75 10.78 5.16 -2.16
N HIS A 76 9.86 4.96 -3.09
CA HIS A 76 9.26 6.06 -3.84
C HIS A 76 8.49 7.00 -2.89
N TYR A 77 8.45 8.29 -3.24
CA TYR A 77 7.93 9.34 -2.36
C TYR A 77 6.47 9.13 -1.98
N ASP A 78 5.66 8.64 -2.90
CA ASP A 78 4.24 8.35 -2.69
C ASP A 78 3.98 7.22 -1.68
N HIS A 79 5.01 6.44 -1.32
CA HIS A 79 4.95 5.37 -0.32
C HIS A 79 5.65 5.71 1.01
N VAL A 80 6.51 6.74 1.03
CA VAL A 80 7.30 7.06 2.24
C VAL A 80 7.25 8.54 2.64
N GLY A 81 6.68 9.41 1.81
CA GLY A 81 6.73 10.87 2.01
C GLY A 81 6.00 11.39 3.26
N GLY A 82 5.16 10.56 3.88
CA GLY A 82 4.40 10.90 5.09
C GLY A 82 5.02 10.38 6.40
N LEU A 83 6.18 9.72 6.36
CA LEU A 83 6.80 9.16 7.58
C LEU A 83 7.07 10.19 8.67
N ASP A 84 7.27 11.46 8.33
CA ASP A 84 7.43 12.53 9.30
C ASP A 84 6.13 12.80 10.10
N ASP A 85 4.97 12.55 9.51
CA ASP A 85 3.66 12.68 10.15
C ASP A 85 3.34 11.54 11.15
N LEU A 86 4.25 10.58 11.34
CA LEU A 86 4.18 9.62 12.45
C LEU A 86 4.44 10.25 13.82
N ARG A 87 4.92 11.49 13.90
CA ARG A 87 5.21 12.21 15.16
C ARG A 87 4.11 12.11 16.22
N PRO A 88 2.83 12.34 15.90
CA PRO A 88 1.76 12.24 16.89
C PRO A 88 1.62 10.83 17.48
N PHE A 89 1.94 9.79 16.70
CA PHE A 89 1.85 8.39 17.10
C PHE A 89 2.98 8.00 18.07
N CYS A 90 4.09 8.74 18.09
CA CYS A 90 5.20 8.52 19.02
C CYS A 90 4.81 8.74 20.49
N ARG A 91 3.64 9.32 20.78
CA ARG A 91 3.06 9.34 22.13
C ARG A 91 2.75 7.95 22.69
N PHE A 92 2.58 6.97 21.83
CA PHE A 92 2.35 5.56 22.17
C PHE A 92 3.65 4.74 22.28
N GLY A 93 4.79 5.34 21.98
CA GLY A 93 6.12 4.72 21.93
C GLY A 93 6.79 4.93 20.59
N SER A 94 7.99 4.38 20.43
CA SER A 94 8.69 4.38 19.14
C SER A 94 7.88 3.59 18.11
N VAL A 95 7.74 4.13 16.88
CA VAL A 95 6.98 3.49 15.81
C VAL A 95 7.89 2.56 15.02
N PRO A 96 7.65 1.23 15.02
CA PRO A 96 8.42 0.29 14.22
C PRO A 96 8.13 0.47 12.73
N VAL A 97 9.18 0.64 11.92
CA VAL A 97 9.09 0.72 10.46
C VAL A 97 9.91 -0.41 9.87
N PHE A 98 9.25 -1.30 9.13
CA PHE A 98 9.84 -2.50 8.54
C PHE A 98 10.08 -2.24 7.04
N ALA A 99 11.31 -2.45 6.60
CA ALA A 99 11.72 -2.20 5.22
C ALA A 99 12.86 -3.12 4.81
N GLU A 100 12.99 -3.44 3.52
CA GLU A 100 14.16 -4.11 2.98
C GLU A 100 15.42 -3.25 3.15
N ALA A 101 16.60 -3.86 3.23
CA ALA A 101 17.86 -3.18 3.55
C ALA A 101 18.14 -1.95 2.68
N GLY A 102 17.91 -2.04 1.37
CA GLY A 102 18.09 -0.91 0.44
C GLY A 102 17.16 0.25 0.75
N VAL A 103 15.89 -0.05 1.00
CA VAL A 103 14.87 0.94 1.39
C VAL A 103 15.20 1.56 2.75
N ALA A 104 15.60 0.76 3.73
CA ALA A 104 16.03 1.24 5.03
C ALA A 104 17.22 2.22 4.92
N GLN A 105 18.18 1.95 4.04
CA GLN A 105 19.28 2.85 3.75
C GLN A 105 18.79 4.16 3.10
N ALA A 106 17.90 4.07 2.12
CA ALA A 106 17.32 5.24 1.46
C ALA A 106 16.56 6.14 2.45
N LEU A 107 15.81 5.55 3.38
CA LEU A 107 15.10 6.30 4.44
C LEU A 107 16.07 7.04 5.37
N ARG A 108 17.19 6.41 5.77
CA ARG A 108 18.23 7.09 6.58
C ARG A 108 18.83 8.28 5.85
N LEU A 109 19.02 8.18 4.55
CA LEU A 109 19.56 9.27 3.74
C LEU A 109 18.55 10.41 3.53
N ARG A 110 17.26 10.10 3.39
CA ARG A 110 16.19 11.10 3.18
C ARG A 110 15.79 11.83 4.45
N MET A 111 15.83 11.14 5.59
CA MET A 111 15.39 11.66 6.89
C MET A 111 16.50 11.51 7.94
N PRO A 112 17.73 12.05 7.68
CA PRO A 112 18.86 11.83 8.57
C PRO A 112 18.60 12.34 9.99
N TYR A 113 17.76 13.35 10.18
CA TYR A 113 17.39 13.91 11.47
C TYR A 113 16.61 12.90 12.35
N CYS A 114 15.89 11.94 11.76
CA CYS A 114 15.17 10.89 12.51
C CYS A 114 16.10 9.80 13.05
N PHE A 115 17.26 9.62 12.42
CA PHE A 115 18.20 8.52 12.70
C PHE A 115 19.56 8.97 13.24
N ALA A 116 19.72 10.27 13.53
CA ALA A 116 20.93 10.81 14.11
C ALA A 116 21.13 10.28 15.55
N GLU A 117 22.40 10.15 15.99
CA GLU A 117 22.76 9.76 17.36
C GLU A 117 22.17 10.74 18.39
N HIS A 118 22.25 12.04 18.10
CA HIS A 118 21.63 13.10 18.88
C HIS A 118 20.43 13.68 18.11
N ARG A 119 19.25 13.10 18.37
CA ARG A 119 18.02 13.53 17.71
C ARG A 119 17.52 14.86 18.24
N TYR A 120 17.07 15.70 17.33
CA TYR A 120 16.41 16.96 17.66
C TYR A 120 15.04 16.69 18.34
N PRO A 121 14.68 17.41 19.42
CA PRO A 121 13.37 17.25 20.04
C PRO A 121 12.22 17.51 19.07
N GLY A 122 11.23 16.61 19.05
CA GLY A 122 10.05 16.74 18.20
C GLY A 122 10.14 16.05 16.83
N VAL A 123 11.25 15.38 16.50
CA VAL A 123 11.29 14.47 15.34
C VAL A 123 10.55 13.17 15.64
N PRO A 124 10.00 12.45 14.63
CA PRO A 124 9.38 11.17 14.91
C PRO A 124 10.40 10.16 15.45
N ASP A 125 9.98 9.41 16.45
CA ASP A 125 10.77 8.31 17.00
C ASP A 125 10.45 7.03 16.21
N ILE A 126 11.28 6.76 15.20
CA ILE A 126 11.14 5.63 14.29
C ILE A 126 12.18 4.56 14.66
N SER A 127 11.70 3.34 14.91
CA SER A 127 12.53 2.14 15.05
C SER A 127 12.58 1.38 13.73
N LEU A 128 13.63 1.61 12.94
CA LEU A 128 13.78 1.02 11.61
C LEU A 128 14.28 -0.42 11.69
N GLN A 129 13.45 -1.36 11.28
CA GLN A 129 13.69 -2.80 11.27
C GLN A 129 13.94 -3.28 9.83
N VAL A 130 15.05 -3.99 9.62
CA VAL A 130 15.35 -4.58 8.31
C VAL A 130 14.67 -5.94 8.21
N VAL A 131 13.92 -6.14 7.12
CA VAL A 131 13.27 -7.42 6.79
C VAL A 131 13.92 -8.05 5.56
N GLU A 132 13.89 -9.36 5.53
CA GLU A 132 14.38 -10.16 4.41
C GLU A 132 13.19 -10.74 3.63
N VAL A 133 13.23 -10.60 2.31
CA VAL A 133 12.21 -11.17 1.42
C VAL A 133 12.20 -12.69 1.55
N ASN A 134 11.03 -13.29 1.52
CA ASN A 134 10.77 -14.72 1.73
C ASN A 134 11.09 -15.23 3.14
N CYS A 135 11.34 -14.34 4.11
CA CYS A 135 11.51 -14.70 5.53
C CYS A 135 10.41 -14.05 6.35
N SER A 136 9.50 -14.84 6.93
CA SER A 136 8.43 -14.29 7.77
C SER A 136 8.99 -13.68 9.06
N PHE A 137 8.30 -12.64 9.53
CA PHE A 137 8.54 -12.03 10.83
C PHE A 137 7.21 -11.77 11.54
N ARG A 138 7.24 -11.28 12.77
CA ARG A 138 6.02 -11.04 13.55
C ARG A 138 5.94 -9.61 14.06
N ILE A 139 4.71 -9.10 14.03
CA ILE A 139 4.29 -7.90 14.77
C ILE A 139 3.27 -8.41 15.80
N HIS A 140 3.67 -8.43 17.07
CA HIS A 140 2.99 -9.18 18.14
C HIS A 140 2.81 -10.66 17.75
N GLN A 141 1.57 -11.16 17.68
CA GLN A 141 1.30 -12.54 17.22
C GLN A 141 0.99 -12.62 15.71
N THR A 142 0.80 -11.47 15.07
CA THR A 142 0.50 -11.39 13.64
C THR A 142 1.75 -11.70 12.81
N GLU A 143 1.70 -12.77 12.02
CA GLU A 143 2.76 -13.15 11.09
C GLU A 143 2.65 -12.35 9.80
N VAL A 144 3.77 -11.78 9.35
CA VAL A 144 3.91 -11.02 8.10
C VAL A 144 4.94 -11.72 7.22
N PHE A 145 4.59 -12.00 5.98
CA PHE A 145 5.46 -12.62 4.99
C PHE A 145 5.74 -11.63 3.85
N PRO A 146 6.98 -11.09 3.77
CA PRO A 146 7.40 -10.25 2.66
C PRO A 146 7.72 -11.09 1.42
N LEU A 147 7.18 -10.72 0.27
CA LEU A 147 7.39 -11.43 -0.99
C LEU A 147 7.95 -10.48 -2.07
N ARG A 148 8.71 -11.04 -3.01
CA ARG A 148 9.32 -10.26 -4.09
C ARG A 148 8.30 -9.96 -5.17
N VAL A 149 8.23 -8.67 -5.58
CA VAL A 149 7.56 -8.24 -6.80
C VAL A 149 8.47 -7.29 -7.57
N MET A 150 8.20 -7.09 -8.86
CA MET A 150 9.05 -6.27 -9.73
C MET A 150 8.27 -5.06 -10.24
N HIS A 151 8.76 -3.87 -9.90
CA HIS A 151 8.30 -2.59 -10.44
C HIS A 151 9.19 -2.21 -11.64
N GLY A 152 8.83 -2.67 -12.81
CA GLY A 152 9.74 -2.67 -13.96
C GLY A 152 10.99 -3.50 -13.65
N LYS A 153 12.15 -2.83 -13.54
CA LYS A 153 13.44 -3.47 -13.16
C LYS A 153 13.76 -3.34 -11.67
N LEU A 154 13.01 -2.52 -10.93
CA LEU A 154 13.22 -2.30 -9.50
C LEU A 154 12.57 -3.46 -8.71
N PRO A 155 13.35 -4.21 -7.92
CA PRO A 155 12.77 -5.17 -6.98
C PRO A 155 12.14 -4.42 -5.81
N ILE A 156 10.89 -4.74 -5.50
CA ILE A 156 10.11 -4.18 -4.39
C ILE A 156 9.47 -5.29 -3.58
N VAL A 157 8.79 -4.95 -2.48
CA VAL A 157 8.22 -5.90 -1.55
C VAL A 157 6.69 -5.81 -1.53
N GLY A 158 6.01 -6.94 -1.75
CA GLY A 158 4.63 -7.13 -1.36
C GLY A 158 4.55 -7.82 0.00
N TYR A 159 3.42 -7.76 0.67
CA TYR A 159 3.23 -8.37 1.99
C TYR A 159 2.01 -9.30 2.01
N ARG A 160 2.22 -10.51 2.55
CA ARG A 160 1.14 -11.42 2.90
C ARG A 160 0.96 -11.42 4.42
N ILE A 161 -0.29 -11.29 4.89
CA ILE A 161 -0.69 -11.35 6.29
C ILE A 161 -1.85 -12.35 6.39
N GLY A 162 -1.57 -13.55 6.89
CA GLY A 162 -2.56 -14.61 6.93
C GLY A 162 -3.12 -14.97 5.54
N LYS A 163 -4.42 -14.72 5.33
CA LYS A 163 -5.12 -15.00 4.07
C LYS A 163 -5.35 -13.76 3.20
N MET A 164 -4.65 -12.66 3.49
CA MET A 164 -4.63 -11.49 2.61
C MET A 164 -3.23 -11.25 2.08
N ALA A 165 -3.13 -10.64 0.89
CA ALA A 165 -1.90 -10.06 0.38
C ALA A 165 -2.14 -8.64 -0.15
N TYR A 166 -1.15 -7.76 0.08
CA TYR A 166 -1.09 -6.42 -0.46
C TYR A 166 0.13 -6.28 -1.37
N ILE A 167 -0.12 -5.97 -2.63
CA ILE A 167 0.89 -5.82 -3.67
C ILE A 167 0.61 -4.51 -4.42
N THR A 168 1.53 -3.58 -4.37
CA THR A 168 1.43 -2.32 -5.11
C THR A 168 2.56 -2.20 -6.13
N ASP A 169 2.43 -1.30 -7.10
CA ASP A 169 3.47 -0.92 -8.09
C ASP A 169 4.08 -2.06 -8.89
N MET A 170 3.42 -3.20 -8.88
CA MET A 170 3.87 -4.38 -9.59
C MET A 170 3.68 -4.25 -11.11
N LEU A 171 4.72 -4.57 -11.87
CA LEU A 171 4.63 -4.90 -13.29
C LEU A 171 4.63 -6.42 -13.49
N THR A 172 5.57 -7.12 -12.83
CA THR A 172 5.70 -8.58 -12.95
C THR A 172 5.80 -9.26 -11.59
N LEU A 173 5.20 -10.44 -11.51
CA LEU A 173 5.21 -11.29 -10.32
C LEU A 173 6.10 -12.51 -10.59
N PRO A 174 7.21 -12.69 -9.84
CA PRO A 174 8.03 -13.90 -9.94
C PRO A 174 7.24 -15.16 -9.57
N ASP A 175 7.55 -16.29 -10.21
CA ASP A 175 6.85 -17.57 -10.00
C ASP A 175 6.88 -18.03 -8.52
N ASP A 176 8.02 -17.86 -7.84
CA ASP A 176 8.14 -18.17 -6.42
C ASP A 176 7.18 -17.34 -5.56
N SER A 177 7.02 -16.06 -5.89
CA SER A 177 6.07 -15.18 -5.21
C SER A 177 4.62 -15.53 -5.53
N LEU A 178 4.32 -15.93 -6.76
CA LEU A 178 2.99 -16.41 -7.14
C LEU A 178 2.59 -17.64 -6.31
N GLN A 179 3.51 -18.59 -6.10
CA GLN A 179 3.26 -19.77 -5.26
C GLN A 179 2.91 -19.38 -3.81
N GLN A 180 3.52 -18.32 -3.28
CA GLN A 180 3.24 -17.83 -1.93
C GLN A 180 1.86 -17.14 -1.80
N LEU A 181 1.18 -16.86 -2.91
CA LEU A 181 -0.16 -16.27 -2.92
C LEU A 181 -1.29 -17.30 -3.00
N ALA A 182 -0.97 -18.59 -2.97
CA ALA A 182 -1.97 -19.63 -2.98
C ALA A 182 -2.86 -19.59 -1.72
N GLY A 183 -4.18 -19.80 -1.90
CA GLY A 183 -5.17 -19.91 -0.82
C GLY A 183 -5.53 -18.59 -0.13
N LEU A 184 -5.36 -17.46 -0.80
CA LEU A 184 -5.82 -16.16 -0.29
C LEU A 184 -7.34 -16.06 -0.30
N ASP A 185 -7.87 -15.41 0.74
CA ASP A 185 -9.24 -14.93 0.74
C ASP A 185 -9.32 -13.55 0.06
N VAL A 186 -8.34 -12.67 0.30
CA VAL A 186 -8.29 -11.32 -0.27
C VAL A 186 -6.94 -11.04 -0.92
N LEU A 187 -6.97 -10.54 -2.15
CA LEU A 187 -5.83 -9.94 -2.85
C LEU A 187 -6.09 -8.44 -3.05
N VAL A 188 -5.20 -7.59 -2.55
CA VAL A 188 -5.12 -6.18 -2.90
C VAL A 188 -3.93 -6.01 -3.83
N VAL A 189 -4.17 -5.56 -5.07
CA VAL A 189 -3.12 -5.47 -6.09
C VAL A 189 -3.28 -4.23 -6.97
N ASN A 190 -2.18 -3.70 -7.52
CA ASN A 190 -2.26 -2.53 -8.37
C ASN A 190 -2.87 -2.82 -9.75
N ALA A 191 -3.62 -1.84 -10.26
CA ALA A 191 -4.03 -1.72 -11.65
C ALA A 191 -3.98 -0.25 -12.03
N LEU A 192 -2.94 0.19 -12.75
CA LEU A 192 -2.70 1.62 -12.93
C LEU A 192 -3.75 2.28 -13.83
N ARG A 193 -3.99 1.71 -15.00
CA ARG A 193 -4.84 2.26 -16.07
C ARG A 193 -5.16 1.21 -17.13
N GLN A 194 -5.95 1.57 -18.14
CA GLN A 194 -6.29 0.65 -19.22
C GLN A 194 -5.18 0.49 -20.26
N ALA A 195 -4.44 1.58 -20.57
CA ALA A 195 -3.35 1.56 -21.54
C ALA A 195 -2.03 1.05 -20.95
N PRO A 196 -1.13 0.43 -21.73
CA PRO A 196 0.17 -0.08 -21.26
C PRO A 196 1.02 0.98 -20.55
N HIS A 197 1.80 0.53 -19.57
CA HIS A 197 2.76 1.34 -18.82
C HIS A 197 4.08 0.59 -18.65
N HIS A 198 5.19 1.33 -18.51
CA HIS A 198 6.53 0.73 -18.46
C HIS A 198 6.86 0.00 -17.15
N THR A 199 6.17 0.34 -16.07
CA THR A 199 6.51 -0.13 -14.72
C THR A 199 5.32 -0.67 -13.92
N HIS A 200 4.08 -0.48 -14.39
CA HIS A 200 2.86 -0.91 -13.70
C HIS A 200 1.97 -1.72 -14.63
N GLN A 201 1.15 -2.55 -14.03
CA GLN A 201 0.14 -3.32 -14.75
C GLN A 201 -1.02 -2.45 -15.25
N THR A 202 -1.52 -2.80 -16.43
CA THR A 202 -2.83 -2.40 -16.91
C THR A 202 -3.93 -3.11 -16.15
N LEU A 203 -5.18 -2.66 -16.33
CA LEU A 203 -6.36 -3.36 -15.82
C LEU A 203 -6.41 -4.82 -16.30
N GLN A 204 -6.12 -5.07 -17.59
CA GLN A 204 -6.17 -6.41 -18.16
C GLN A 204 -5.09 -7.33 -17.58
N GLU A 205 -3.87 -6.84 -17.41
CA GLU A 205 -2.78 -7.60 -16.78
C GLU A 205 -3.07 -7.89 -15.31
N ALA A 206 -3.64 -6.94 -14.56
CA ALA A 206 -4.06 -7.14 -13.19
C ALA A 206 -5.20 -8.18 -13.05
N LEU A 207 -6.14 -8.21 -14.00
CA LEU A 207 -7.18 -9.25 -14.07
C LEU A 207 -6.58 -10.63 -14.30
N GLU A 208 -5.53 -10.74 -15.11
CA GLU A 208 -4.84 -12.01 -15.33
C GLU A 208 -4.12 -12.48 -14.06
N VAL A 209 -3.47 -11.56 -13.32
CA VAL A 209 -2.88 -11.87 -12.00
C VAL A 209 -3.95 -12.32 -11.01
N ALA A 210 -5.09 -11.64 -10.93
CA ALA A 210 -6.21 -12.03 -10.08
C ALA A 210 -6.69 -13.46 -10.39
N ARG A 211 -6.78 -13.80 -11.68
CA ARG A 211 -7.15 -15.14 -12.16
C ARG A 211 -6.11 -16.19 -11.77
N LEU A 212 -4.82 -15.89 -11.92
CA LEU A 212 -3.71 -16.81 -11.59
C LEU A 212 -3.61 -17.07 -10.09
N VAL A 213 -3.78 -16.05 -9.26
CA VAL A 213 -3.76 -16.14 -7.80
C VAL A 213 -5.00 -16.88 -7.29
N GLY A 214 -6.17 -16.64 -7.89
CA GLY A 214 -7.42 -17.31 -7.54
C GLY A 214 -7.91 -17.01 -6.13
N SER A 215 -7.71 -15.78 -5.63
CA SER A 215 -8.27 -15.31 -4.37
C SER A 215 -9.81 -15.29 -4.42
N LYS A 216 -10.49 -15.35 -3.26
CA LYS A 216 -11.96 -15.25 -3.22
C LYS A 216 -12.44 -13.87 -3.66
N GLU A 217 -11.71 -12.81 -3.24
CA GLU A 217 -11.98 -11.43 -3.59
C GLU A 217 -10.67 -10.74 -3.99
N THR A 218 -10.73 -9.88 -5.00
CA THR A 218 -9.60 -9.05 -5.44
C THR A 218 -10.00 -7.58 -5.48
N TYR A 219 -9.13 -6.72 -4.96
CA TYR A 219 -9.32 -5.27 -4.93
C TYR A 219 -8.17 -4.56 -5.64
N PHE A 220 -8.50 -3.77 -6.66
CA PHE A 220 -7.52 -3.00 -7.40
C PHE A 220 -7.26 -1.65 -6.74
N ILE A 221 -5.98 -1.32 -6.59
CA ILE A 221 -5.46 -0.07 -6.03
C ILE A 221 -4.45 0.58 -6.98
N HIS A 222 -3.83 1.67 -6.55
CA HIS A 222 -2.80 2.42 -7.29
C HIS A 222 -3.27 2.89 -8.67
N MET A 223 -4.53 3.32 -8.75
CA MET A 223 -5.19 3.72 -9.99
C MET A 223 -4.91 5.19 -10.32
N SER A 224 -4.65 5.45 -11.61
CA SER A 224 -4.62 6.81 -12.17
C SER A 224 -6.01 7.23 -12.68
N HIS A 225 -6.14 8.49 -13.09
CA HIS A 225 -7.35 9.00 -13.75
C HIS A 225 -7.62 8.32 -15.12
N ASP A 226 -6.59 7.72 -15.74
CA ASP A 226 -6.74 6.94 -16.99
C ASP A 226 -7.37 5.55 -16.77
N MET A 227 -7.69 5.18 -15.54
CA MET A 227 -8.49 3.99 -15.26
C MET A 227 -9.92 4.14 -15.78
N GLY A 228 -10.49 5.35 -15.72
CA GLY A 228 -11.87 5.66 -15.99
C GLY A 228 -12.69 5.89 -14.72
N LEU A 229 -13.97 6.22 -14.88
CA LEU A 229 -14.90 6.45 -13.78
C LEU A 229 -15.12 5.16 -12.98
N HIS A 230 -15.04 5.27 -11.65
CA HIS A 230 -15.10 4.11 -10.74
C HIS A 230 -16.31 3.21 -11.00
N ASP A 231 -17.51 3.77 -10.99
CA ASP A 231 -18.74 2.98 -11.09
C ASP A 231 -18.91 2.35 -12.49
N GLU A 232 -18.37 2.97 -13.54
CA GLU A 232 -18.44 2.44 -14.90
C GLU A 232 -17.50 1.25 -15.07
N VAL A 233 -16.24 1.42 -14.69
CA VAL A 233 -15.24 0.34 -14.79
C VAL A 233 -15.63 -0.81 -13.87
N ASN A 234 -16.03 -0.53 -12.63
CA ASN A 234 -16.37 -1.55 -11.64
C ASN A 234 -17.53 -2.45 -12.10
N ARG A 235 -18.50 -1.93 -12.86
CA ARG A 235 -19.61 -2.72 -13.44
C ARG A 235 -19.17 -3.73 -14.50
N LEU A 236 -17.99 -3.53 -15.10
CA LEU A 236 -17.46 -4.40 -16.15
C LEU A 236 -16.55 -5.51 -15.61
N LEU A 237 -16.18 -5.44 -14.32
CA LEU A 237 -15.28 -6.40 -13.69
C LEU A 237 -16.00 -7.71 -13.34
N PRO A 238 -15.27 -8.83 -13.25
CA PRO A 238 -15.81 -10.08 -12.70
C PRO A 238 -16.36 -9.88 -11.29
N ALA A 239 -17.36 -10.67 -10.89
CA ALA A 239 -18.09 -10.49 -9.63
C ALA A 239 -17.21 -10.49 -8.36
N HIS A 240 -16.06 -11.17 -8.40
CA HIS A 240 -15.08 -11.27 -7.29
C HIS A 240 -13.94 -10.25 -7.41
N VAL A 241 -14.02 -9.29 -8.32
CA VAL A 241 -13.01 -8.25 -8.55
C VAL A 241 -13.65 -6.88 -8.46
N GLN A 242 -13.05 -5.98 -7.71
CA GLN A 242 -13.55 -4.62 -7.52
C GLN A 242 -12.41 -3.59 -7.59
N LEU A 243 -12.72 -2.39 -8.09
CA LEU A 243 -11.89 -1.23 -7.83
C LEU A 243 -12.03 -0.84 -6.36
N ALA A 244 -10.93 -0.68 -5.64
CA ALA A 244 -10.97 -0.09 -4.31
C ALA A 244 -11.25 1.41 -4.38
N TYR A 245 -11.63 1.99 -3.26
CA TYR A 245 -11.77 3.43 -3.05
C TYR A 245 -11.32 3.79 -1.62
N ASP A 246 -10.99 5.04 -1.42
CA ASP A 246 -10.51 5.53 -0.13
C ASP A 246 -11.59 5.42 0.94
N GLY A 247 -11.26 4.79 2.06
CA GLY A 247 -12.19 4.47 3.14
C GLY A 247 -12.91 3.13 3.00
N MET A 248 -12.62 2.32 1.96
CA MET A 248 -13.21 0.99 1.79
C MET A 248 -12.75 0.05 2.90
N GLU A 249 -13.69 -0.59 3.58
CA GLU A 249 -13.42 -1.60 4.61
C GLU A 249 -13.71 -3.01 4.09
N ILE A 250 -12.77 -3.94 4.31
CA ILE A 250 -12.85 -5.35 3.91
C ILE A 250 -12.64 -6.19 5.18
N CYS A 251 -13.55 -7.10 5.47
CA CYS A 251 -13.50 -7.98 6.64
C CYS A 251 -13.20 -9.43 6.22
N LEU A 252 -12.22 -10.08 6.91
CA LEU A 252 -11.89 -11.49 6.78
C LEU A 252 -12.16 -12.23 8.08
#